data_59a45d9d91f1fe78fed72c6463bb720e
#
_entry.id   59a45d9d91f1fe78fed72c6463bb720e
#
_cell.length_a   1.000
_cell.length_b   1.000
_cell.length_c   1.000
_cell.angle_alpha   90.00
_cell.angle_beta   90.00
_cell.angle_gamma   90.00
#
_symmetry.space_group_name_H-M   'P 1'
#
loop_
_entity.id
_entity.type
_entity.pdbx_description
1 polymer ?
#
loop_
_entity_poly.entity_id
_entity_poly.type
_entity_poly.pdbx_seq_one_letter_code
_entity_poly.pdbx_strand_id
1 'polypeptide(L)'
;MKNENMRKHRLRKPHNTPDPKLDYLLIGVVILVAALLRLWKLGQVPFMHDEFSALLRTRFDNFHDFIQQGIMPDSHPIGVEAFLWFWVRVFGWSEFWVKLPFALMGIGSVYLVYLIGKQWFNRKVGLFSAAFFAVSQFTVFYSQLARPYSAGLFFVLLMAWFWYRVVFGTKTTTKDYVGFALSAWACSLMQYFSIAQAGLIFLTGLLFLPKERRKAYWLSGIGAVVLFAPTLPIFYQQLFVSGSIGGWLSAPKPSFLTDFLQYTMNYDTLFIFAVGIIILLPVILGRRSKRSTPLRWAGIAWFVIIFAIAFIYSLTREPILQRSTLIFSYPFVIIVAFSLFKNRTLSPWQNALVVAVILFVGCASLIMTRRHYDLMYHQGFDQIAVEIQKDKEEFGDQIQFATHTEIGDAAEFYQAKTDIENRIVFNRYSNLGEFNEWLYDHKETPMLGFGWTDYVHPIWEVTAVGNYPYLIEQKDWFTSRYLTLSKTPTENSRYVLHTLDDKPYPYAKGQEWGRASVFSCDSLPDDVEALGIVAHIHNETEISNCMVVIEIRDAESDSLLFWHSTLPEDGHFVAGDNAIANAIIFDNGLSPKGKKAKTYLWNQGKKPLVLNKISYYFTRKDPVLTGLYEPLN
;
A
#
# COMPACT_ATOMS: atom_id res chain seq x y z
N MET A 1 36.21 -47.22 58.44
CA MET A 1 35.79 -47.25 57.06
C MET A 1 34.42 -46.66 56.88
N LYS A 2 34.31 -45.34 56.96
CA LYS A 2 33.04 -44.60 56.76
C LYS A 2 33.40 -43.11 56.49
N ASN A 3 34.14 -42.79 55.43
CA ASN A 3 34.42 -41.39 55.08
C ASN A 3 34.98 -41.20 53.69
N GLU A 4 34.63 -42.02 52.68
CA GLU A 4 35.15 -41.81 51.32
C GLU A 4 34.09 -41.64 50.22
N ASN A 5 32.81 -41.62 50.53
CA ASN A 5 31.75 -41.48 49.52
C ASN A 5 31.10 -40.10 49.45
N MET A 6 31.67 -39.02 50.02
CA MET A 6 31.12 -37.65 49.98
C MET A 6 31.91 -36.68 49.14
N ARG A 7 32.72 -37.13 48.20
CA ARG A 7 33.43 -36.24 47.26
C ARG A 7 33.26 -36.75 45.83
N LYS A 8 32.15 -36.40 45.19
CA LYS A 8 32.01 -36.28 43.72
C LYS A 8 30.57 -35.96 43.31
N HIS A 9 29.79 -35.16 44.03
CA HIS A 9 28.75 -34.36 43.41
C HIS A 9 29.41 -33.09 42.84
N ARG A 10 30.10 -33.23 41.67
CA ARG A 10 30.33 -32.10 40.79
C ARG A 10 28.95 -31.53 40.48
N LEU A 11 28.65 -30.36 41.07
CA LEU A 11 27.53 -29.52 40.70
C LEU A 11 27.60 -29.33 39.18
N ARG A 12 26.85 -30.18 38.43
CA ARG A 12 26.56 -29.88 37.03
C ARG A 12 25.88 -28.53 37.07
N LYS A 13 26.55 -27.47 36.61
CA LYS A 13 25.91 -26.17 36.33
C LYS A 13 24.65 -26.49 35.56
N PRO A 14 23.46 -26.03 35.97
CA PRO A 14 22.27 -26.30 35.19
C PRO A 14 22.50 -25.80 33.76
N HIS A 15 22.40 -26.69 32.78
CA HIS A 15 22.65 -26.45 31.35
C HIS A 15 21.88 -25.29 30.75
N ASN A 16 20.97 -24.64 31.49
CA ASN A 16 20.02 -23.63 31.05
C ASN A 16 20.16 -22.29 31.81
N THR A 17 21.36 -21.96 32.32
CA THR A 17 21.56 -20.61 32.89
C THR A 17 21.57 -19.58 31.76
N PRO A 18 20.89 -18.42 31.91
CA PRO A 18 20.93 -17.33 30.92
C PRO A 18 22.37 -16.87 30.69
N ASP A 19 22.76 -16.75 29.42
CA ASP A 19 24.02 -16.12 29.04
C ASP A 19 23.72 -14.71 28.55
N PRO A 20 23.99 -13.67 29.38
CA PRO A 20 23.71 -12.29 29.00
C PRO A 20 24.49 -11.80 27.80
N LYS A 21 25.72 -12.31 27.59
CA LYS A 21 26.58 -11.88 26.46
C LYS A 21 26.01 -12.38 25.14
N LEU A 22 25.57 -13.65 25.09
CA LEU A 22 24.93 -14.22 23.92
C LEU A 22 23.60 -13.51 23.61
N ASP A 23 22.78 -13.19 24.64
CA ASP A 23 21.52 -12.47 24.43
C ASP A 23 21.75 -11.06 23.82
N TYR A 24 22.81 -10.33 24.25
CA TYR A 24 23.17 -9.05 23.65
C TYR A 24 23.72 -9.19 22.24
N LEU A 25 24.49 -10.23 21.96
CA LEU A 25 24.94 -10.53 20.60
C LEU A 25 23.75 -10.83 19.67
N LEU A 26 22.81 -11.66 20.12
CA LEU A 26 21.64 -12.04 19.33
C LEU A 26 20.72 -10.86 19.02
N ILE A 27 20.47 -9.98 20.00
CA ILE A 27 19.69 -8.76 19.69
C ILE A 27 20.45 -7.82 18.78
N GLY A 28 21.76 -7.73 18.87
CA GLY A 28 22.60 -7.00 17.93
C GLY A 28 22.46 -7.53 16.49
N VAL A 29 22.45 -8.85 16.31
CA VAL A 29 22.20 -9.50 15.00
C VAL A 29 20.79 -9.19 14.49
N VAL A 30 19.77 -9.29 15.35
CA VAL A 30 18.38 -8.95 14.98
C VAL A 30 18.26 -7.49 14.51
N ILE A 31 18.88 -6.55 15.23
CA ILE A 31 18.87 -5.13 14.85
C ILE A 31 19.65 -4.89 13.56
N LEU A 32 20.78 -5.57 13.37
CA LEU A 32 21.55 -5.48 12.12
C LEU A 32 20.72 -5.96 10.93
N VAL A 33 20.06 -7.11 11.06
CA VAL A 33 19.17 -7.64 10.00
C VAL A 33 18.01 -6.67 9.76
N ALA A 34 17.38 -6.14 10.82
CA ALA A 34 16.32 -5.16 10.69
C ALA A 34 16.78 -3.88 9.96
N ALA A 35 18.02 -3.42 10.24
CA ALA A 35 18.61 -2.27 9.58
C ALA A 35 18.92 -2.56 8.10
N LEU A 36 19.52 -3.71 7.82
CA LEU A 36 19.83 -4.12 6.43
C LEU A 36 18.54 -4.19 5.59
N LEU A 37 17.49 -4.83 6.09
CA LEU A 37 16.23 -4.97 5.36
C LEU A 37 15.52 -3.62 5.10
N ARG A 38 15.67 -2.64 5.98
CA ARG A 38 14.97 -1.33 5.89
C ARG A 38 15.78 -0.25 5.19
N LEU A 39 17.11 -0.35 5.22
CA LEU A 39 18.00 0.66 4.65
C LEU A 39 18.61 0.23 3.30
N TRP A 40 18.40 -1.03 2.89
CA TRP A 40 18.93 -1.52 1.62
C TRP A 40 18.42 -0.66 0.47
N LYS A 41 19.35 0.06 -0.18
CA LYS A 41 19.07 0.95 -1.31
C LYS A 41 17.87 1.90 -1.09
N LEU A 42 17.65 2.37 0.14
CA LEU A 42 16.47 3.17 0.52
C LEU A 42 16.25 4.39 -0.39
N GLY A 43 17.30 4.98 -0.92
CA GLY A 43 17.22 6.09 -1.88
C GLY A 43 16.79 5.69 -3.30
N GLN A 44 16.61 4.40 -3.58
CA GLN A 44 16.08 3.90 -4.86
C GLN A 44 14.60 3.49 -4.75
N VAL A 45 14.02 3.54 -3.56
CA VAL A 45 12.58 3.31 -3.36
C VAL A 45 11.84 4.57 -3.77
N PRO A 46 11.11 4.59 -4.89
CA PRO A 46 10.40 5.79 -5.33
C PRO A 46 9.32 6.19 -4.32
N PHE A 47 8.88 7.44 -4.40
CA PHE A 47 7.74 7.88 -3.61
C PHE A 47 6.46 7.25 -4.14
N MET A 48 5.66 6.73 -3.22
CA MET A 48 4.30 6.23 -3.53
C MET A 48 3.29 7.39 -3.56
N HIS A 49 2.11 7.12 -4.12
CA HIS A 49 0.97 8.02 -4.14
C HIS A 49 0.73 8.74 -2.81
N ASP A 50 0.63 7.98 -1.73
CA ASP A 50 0.41 8.51 -0.37
C ASP A 50 1.54 9.44 0.10
N GLU A 51 2.79 9.15 -0.26
CA GLU A 51 3.94 9.96 0.11
C GLU A 51 3.93 11.28 -0.65
N PHE A 52 3.58 11.27 -1.95
CA PHE A 52 3.37 12.50 -2.71
C PHE A 52 2.28 13.36 -2.10
N SER A 53 1.16 12.79 -1.69
CA SER A 53 0.10 13.52 -0.99
C SER A 53 0.61 14.29 0.23
N ALA A 54 1.52 13.69 1.02
CA ALA A 54 2.13 14.38 2.16
C ALA A 54 3.20 15.42 1.74
N LEU A 55 4.03 15.08 0.75
CA LEU A 55 5.10 15.95 0.28
C LEU A 55 4.58 17.21 -0.43
N LEU A 56 3.53 17.10 -1.23
CA LEU A 56 2.91 18.25 -1.93
C LEU A 56 2.43 19.31 -0.93
N ARG A 57 1.97 18.89 0.25
CA ARG A 57 1.60 19.83 1.32
C ARG A 57 2.80 20.60 1.88
N THR A 58 4.02 20.09 1.74
CA THR A 58 5.22 20.80 2.20
C THR A 58 5.63 21.97 1.31
N ARG A 59 5.01 22.15 0.14
CA ARG A 59 5.29 23.25 -0.82
C ARG A 59 4.84 24.64 -0.35
N PHE A 60 3.96 24.72 0.66
CA PHE A 60 3.56 26.02 1.21
C PHE A 60 4.72 26.75 1.87
N ASP A 61 4.98 27.98 1.49
CA ASP A 61 6.14 28.76 1.94
C ASP A 61 6.08 29.10 3.43
N ASN A 62 4.91 29.45 3.92
CA ASN A 62 4.73 29.81 5.33
C ASN A 62 3.91 28.75 6.10
N PHE A 63 4.16 28.65 7.38
CA PHE A 63 3.56 27.64 8.25
C PHE A 63 2.05 27.83 8.46
N HIS A 64 1.55 29.06 8.33
CA HIS A 64 0.11 29.32 8.44
C HIS A 64 -0.66 28.73 7.25
N ASP A 65 -0.21 29.01 6.02
CA ASP A 65 -0.82 28.45 4.80
C ASP A 65 -0.68 26.94 4.74
N PHE A 66 0.47 26.41 5.16
CA PHE A 66 0.65 24.97 5.34
C PHE A 66 -0.44 24.36 6.24
N ILE A 67 -0.77 25.00 7.37
CA ILE A 67 -1.85 24.51 8.25
C ILE A 67 -3.21 24.66 7.58
N GLN A 68 -3.54 25.85 7.06
CA GLN A 68 -4.89 26.16 6.58
C GLN A 68 -5.24 25.40 5.28
N GLN A 69 -4.30 25.32 4.34
CA GLN A 69 -4.54 24.78 3.01
C GLN A 69 -3.97 23.36 2.84
N GLY A 70 -2.92 23.02 3.58
CA GLY A 70 -2.30 21.69 3.53
C GLY A 70 -2.90 20.70 4.53
N ILE A 71 -3.04 21.09 5.80
CA ILE A 71 -3.37 20.15 6.89
C ILE A 71 -4.86 20.11 7.21
N MET A 72 -5.54 21.25 7.27
CA MET A 72 -6.97 21.30 7.62
C MET A 72 -7.87 20.46 6.70
N PRO A 73 -7.64 20.41 5.37
CA PRO A 73 -8.41 19.55 4.47
C PRO A 73 -8.02 18.08 4.48
N ASP A 74 -6.90 17.72 5.12
CA ASP A 74 -6.40 16.33 5.16
C ASP A 74 -7.19 15.45 6.14
N SER A 75 -6.91 14.16 6.13
CA SER A 75 -7.48 13.13 7.02
C SER A 75 -6.50 12.62 8.08
N HIS A 76 -5.33 13.24 8.20
CA HIS A 76 -4.27 12.81 9.13
C HIS A 76 -3.91 13.92 10.12
N PRO A 77 -3.53 13.56 11.38
CA PRO A 77 -2.98 14.51 12.33
C PRO A 77 -1.69 15.15 11.80
N ILE A 78 -1.40 16.37 12.25
CA ILE A 78 -0.35 17.26 11.75
C ILE A 78 1.09 16.73 11.87
N GLY A 79 1.37 15.74 12.74
CA GLY A 79 2.74 15.48 13.21
C GLY A 79 3.74 15.10 12.13
N VAL A 80 3.37 14.20 11.22
CA VAL A 80 4.27 13.75 10.13
C VAL A 80 4.44 14.84 9.10
N GLU A 81 3.37 15.47 8.68
CA GLU A 81 3.39 16.55 7.69
C GLU A 81 4.17 17.77 8.20
N ALA A 82 3.99 18.16 9.48
CA ALA A 82 4.78 19.22 10.08
C ALA A 82 6.27 18.85 10.17
N PHE A 83 6.58 17.61 10.57
CA PHE A 83 7.95 17.12 10.55
C PHE A 83 8.54 17.19 9.13
N LEU A 84 7.84 16.71 8.11
CA LEU A 84 8.27 16.75 6.71
C LEU A 84 8.42 18.20 6.22
N TRP A 85 7.51 19.11 6.59
CA TRP A 85 7.59 20.52 6.22
C TRP A 85 8.92 21.18 6.65
N PHE A 86 9.41 20.89 7.85
CA PHE A 86 10.73 21.33 8.31
C PHE A 86 11.87 20.52 7.69
N TRP A 87 11.71 19.18 7.60
CA TRP A 87 12.75 18.27 7.18
C TRP A 87 13.18 18.47 5.74
N VAL A 88 12.23 18.63 4.81
CA VAL A 88 12.54 18.82 3.40
C VAL A 88 13.15 20.19 3.09
N ARG A 89 12.96 21.18 3.95
CA ARG A 89 13.65 22.49 3.84
C ARG A 89 15.13 22.40 4.16
N VAL A 90 15.53 21.40 4.94
CA VAL A 90 16.93 21.16 5.29
C VAL A 90 17.60 20.18 4.34
N PHE A 91 16.91 19.09 3.98
CA PHE A 91 17.49 17.95 3.25
C PHE A 91 16.96 17.81 1.81
N GLY A 92 15.98 18.60 1.42
CA GLY A 92 15.33 18.50 0.10
C GLY A 92 14.40 17.29 -0.06
N TRP A 93 13.90 17.11 -1.28
CA TRP A 93 12.99 16.02 -1.67
C TRP A 93 13.77 14.82 -2.25
N SER A 94 14.76 14.32 -1.55
CA SER A 94 15.43 13.08 -1.91
C SER A 94 14.74 11.91 -1.22
N GLU A 95 14.49 10.84 -1.96
CA GLU A 95 13.86 9.60 -1.47
C GLU A 95 14.58 9.08 -0.21
N PHE A 96 15.92 9.08 -0.23
CA PHE A 96 16.72 8.66 0.92
C PHE A 96 16.45 9.52 2.16
N TRP A 97 16.58 10.85 2.03
CA TRP A 97 16.45 11.73 3.18
C TRP A 97 15.03 11.79 3.73
N VAL A 98 14.02 11.77 2.84
CA VAL A 98 12.62 11.79 3.25
C VAL A 98 12.22 10.50 3.99
N LYS A 99 12.69 9.34 3.53
CA LYS A 99 12.34 8.03 4.12
C LYS A 99 13.20 7.63 5.32
N LEU A 100 14.42 8.15 5.44
CA LEU A 100 15.38 7.76 6.48
C LEU A 100 14.84 7.85 7.91
N PRO A 101 14.20 8.93 8.36
CA PRO A 101 13.67 9.02 9.73
C PRO A 101 12.68 7.92 10.05
N PHE A 102 11.81 7.56 9.10
CA PHE A 102 10.79 6.52 9.26
C PHE A 102 11.43 5.13 9.31
N ALA A 103 12.43 4.86 8.48
CA ALA A 103 13.21 3.62 8.52
C ALA A 103 13.93 3.45 9.87
N LEU A 104 14.53 4.52 10.40
CA LEU A 104 15.18 4.52 11.72
C LEU A 104 14.19 4.27 12.85
N MET A 105 12.99 4.87 12.80
CA MET A 105 11.91 4.59 13.76
C MET A 105 11.42 3.14 13.65
N GLY A 106 11.37 2.56 12.45
CA GLY A 106 11.08 1.14 12.23
C GLY A 106 12.12 0.22 12.88
N ILE A 107 13.41 0.53 12.74
CA ILE A 107 14.52 -0.20 13.40
C ILE A 107 14.40 -0.04 14.92
N GLY A 108 14.15 1.18 15.41
CA GLY A 108 13.92 1.46 16.82
C GLY A 108 12.73 0.71 17.40
N SER A 109 11.67 0.51 16.60
CA SER A 109 10.50 -0.29 16.98
C SER A 109 10.84 -1.76 17.21
N VAL A 110 11.73 -2.35 16.40
CA VAL A 110 12.24 -3.73 16.64
C VAL A 110 12.93 -3.83 18.01
N TYR A 111 13.73 -2.83 18.36
CA TYR A 111 14.40 -2.80 19.66
C TYR A 111 13.40 -2.59 20.82
N LEU A 112 12.39 -1.73 20.63
CA LEU A 112 11.32 -1.53 21.64
C LEU A 112 10.49 -2.80 21.85
N VAL A 113 10.19 -3.57 20.81
CA VAL A 113 9.53 -4.89 20.92
C VAL A 113 10.37 -5.83 21.79
N TYR A 114 11.72 -5.86 21.59
CA TYR A 114 12.61 -6.62 22.48
C TYR A 114 12.50 -6.15 23.93
N LEU A 115 12.57 -4.84 24.16
CA LEU A 115 12.53 -4.28 25.51
C LEU A 115 11.20 -4.59 26.22
N ILE A 116 10.07 -4.44 25.53
CA ILE A 116 8.73 -4.73 26.06
C ILE A 116 8.57 -6.22 26.35
N GLY A 117 8.91 -7.09 25.41
CA GLY A 117 8.81 -8.54 25.62
C GLY A 117 9.70 -9.05 26.76
N LYS A 118 10.92 -8.48 26.88
CA LYS A 118 11.84 -8.74 27.99
C LYS A 118 11.27 -8.25 29.33
N GLN A 119 10.69 -7.07 29.33
CA GLN A 119 10.17 -6.42 30.54
C GLN A 119 8.86 -7.06 31.03
N TRP A 120 7.96 -7.39 30.10
CA TRP A 120 6.66 -8.00 30.42
C TRP A 120 6.78 -9.46 30.85
N PHE A 121 7.69 -10.20 30.23
CA PHE A 121 7.82 -11.63 30.41
C PHE A 121 9.26 -12.05 30.70
N ASN A 122 10.11 -12.07 29.70
CA ASN A 122 11.51 -12.45 29.84
C ASN A 122 12.31 -12.17 28.56
N ARG A 123 13.64 -12.34 28.63
CA ARG A 123 14.56 -12.06 27.51
C ARG A 123 14.26 -12.85 26.23
N LYS A 124 13.84 -14.13 26.35
CA LYS A 124 13.53 -14.96 25.16
C LYS A 124 12.31 -14.46 24.43
N VAL A 125 11.27 -14.11 25.18
CA VAL A 125 10.06 -13.50 24.61
C VAL A 125 10.43 -12.23 23.84
N GLY A 126 11.20 -11.32 24.44
CA GLY A 126 11.66 -10.14 23.75
C GLY A 126 12.46 -10.44 22.50
N LEU A 127 13.42 -11.39 22.59
CA LEU A 127 14.31 -11.73 21.49
C LEU A 127 13.57 -12.35 20.29
N PHE A 128 12.68 -13.32 20.55
CA PHE A 128 11.94 -14.00 19.49
C PHE A 128 10.89 -13.10 18.84
N SER A 129 10.21 -12.27 19.65
CA SER A 129 9.27 -11.27 19.13
C SER A 129 9.97 -10.24 18.27
N ALA A 130 11.15 -9.75 18.67
CA ALA A 130 11.94 -8.82 17.90
C ALA A 130 12.49 -9.44 16.60
N ALA A 131 12.95 -10.70 16.64
CA ALA A 131 13.41 -11.41 15.45
C ALA A 131 12.29 -11.59 14.43
N PHE A 132 11.10 -11.98 14.86
CA PHE A 132 9.92 -12.07 14.01
C PHE A 132 9.55 -10.69 13.42
N PHE A 133 9.48 -9.66 14.27
CA PHE A 133 9.11 -8.30 13.87
C PHE A 133 10.12 -7.69 12.89
N ALA A 134 11.38 -8.11 12.95
CA ALA A 134 12.43 -7.63 12.05
C ALA A 134 12.21 -8.04 10.60
N VAL A 135 11.63 -9.24 10.35
CA VAL A 135 11.53 -9.88 9.02
C VAL A 135 10.11 -9.98 8.45
N SER A 136 9.09 -9.54 9.20
CA SER A 136 7.72 -9.46 8.69
C SER A 136 7.62 -8.36 7.63
N GLN A 137 7.14 -8.70 6.41
CA GLN A 137 6.95 -7.73 5.32
C GLN A 137 6.11 -6.54 5.76
N PHE A 138 5.05 -6.78 6.52
CA PHE A 138 4.18 -5.75 7.08
C PHE A 138 4.96 -4.65 7.80
N THR A 139 5.93 -5.00 8.64
CA THR A 139 6.71 -4.03 9.41
C THR A 139 7.85 -3.41 8.63
N VAL A 140 8.43 -4.15 7.66
CA VAL A 140 9.47 -3.63 6.76
C VAL A 140 8.86 -2.61 5.82
N PHE A 141 7.76 -2.96 5.14
CA PHE A 141 7.03 -2.11 4.19
C PHE A 141 6.69 -0.75 4.80
N TYR A 142 5.94 -0.74 5.91
CA TYR A 142 5.50 0.51 6.54
C TYR A 142 6.64 1.33 7.19
N SER A 143 7.82 0.77 7.35
CA SER A 143 8.99 1.53 7.79
C SER A 143 9.76 2.21 6.66
N GLN A 144 9.51 1.84 5.40
CA GLN A 144 10.11 2.45 4.21
C GLN A 144 9.21 3.54 3.58
N LEU A 145 8.10 3.86 4.22
CA LEU A 145 7.17 4.91 3.80
C LEU A 145 7.30 6.15 4.69
N ALA A 146 7.36 7.32 4.08
CA ALA A 146 7.32 8.61 4.77
C ALA A 146 5.87 8.96 5.17
N ARG A 147 5.24 8.06 5.94
CA ARG A 147 3.84 8.15 6.40
C ARG A 147 3.75 7.88 7.91
N PRO A 148 2.61 8.17 8.55
CA PRO A 148 2.46 8.11 10.01
C PRO A 148 2.70 6.74 10.66
N TYR A 149 2.73 5.66 9.88
CA TYR A 149 2.69 4.28 10.38
C TYR A 149 3.88 3.93 11.26
N SER A 150 5.09 4.08 10.75
CA SER A 150 6.33 3.74 11.46
C SER A 150 6.56 4.64 12.67
N ALA A 151 6.31 5.95 12.51
CA ALA A 151 6.46 6.93 13.58
C ALA A 151 5.43 6.70 14.70
N GLY A 152 4.15 6.53 14.34
CA GLY A 152 3.09 6.24 15.32
C GLY A 152 3.34 4.94 16.07
N LEU A 153 3.78 3.88 15.37
CA LEU A 153 4.16 2.61 15.98
C LEU A 153 5.31 2.78 16.99
N PHE A 154 6.36 3.51 16.61
CA PHE A 154 7.50 3.77 17.49
C PHE A 154 7.06 4.45 18.79
N PHE A 155 6.23 5.49 18.71
CA PHE A 155 5.75 6.20 19.89
C PHE A 155 4.75 5.37 20.71
N VAL A 156 3.91 4.55 20.11
CA VAL A 156 3.03 3.61 20.82
C VAL A 156 3.85 2.59 21.61
N LEU A 157 4.89 2.02 21.00
CA LEU A 157 5.79 1.09 21.69
C LEU A 157 6.58 1.78 22.81
N LEU A 158 7.05 2.99 22.59
CA LEU A 158 7.75 3.80 23.59
C LEU A 158 6.83 4.10 24.78
N MET A 159 5.57 4.48 24.50
CA MET A 159 4.54 4.68 25.52
C MET A 159 4.27 3.38 26.31
N ALA A 160 4.13 2.24 25.65
CA ALA A 160 3.91 0.95 26.32
C ALA A 160 5.10 0.52 27.19
N TRP A 161 6.33 0.86 26.75
CA TRP A 161 7.54 0.62 27.55
C TRP A 161 7.56 1.46 28.83
N PHE A 162 7.26 2.77 28.75
CA PHE A 162 7.14 3.64 29.93
C PHE A 162 5.93 3.27 30.79
N TRP A 163 4.79 2.92 30.16
CA TRP A 163 3.58 2.48 30.85
C TRP A 163 3.87 1.32 31.83
N TYR A 164 4.60 0.30 31.38
CA TYR A 164 4.97 -0.80 32.28
C TYR A 164 5.81 -0.34 33.44
N ARG A 165 6.76 0.56 33.24
CA ARG A 165 7.63 1.13 34.28
C ARG A 165 6.83 1.94 35.31
N VAL A 166 5.84 2.68 34.84
CA VAL A 166 4.95 3.47 35.71
C VAL A 166 3.99 2.55 36.50
N VAL A 167 3.39 1.56 35.85
CA VAL A 167 2.35 0.72 36.46
C VAL A 167 2.95 -0.41 37.32
N PHE A 168 3.91 -1.15 36.79
CA PHE A 168 4.45 -2.38 37.41
C PHE A 168 5.90 -2.24 37.92
N GLY A 169 6.60 -1.17 37.60
CA GLY A 169 8.00 -0.96 38.01
C GLY A 169 8.14 -0.88 39.54
N THR A 170 9.19 -1.46 40.09
CA THR A 170 9.49 -1.40 41.54
C THR A 170 9.98 0.00 41.95
N LYS A 171 10.71 0.67 41.07
CA LYS A 171 11.19 2.06 41.24
C LYS A 171 10.73 2.86 40.03
N THR A 172 9.78 3.75 40.22
CA THR A 172 9.28 4.67 39.19
C THR A 172 9.84 6.06 39.46
N THR A 173 10.36 6.70 38.44
CA THR A 173 10.99 8.03 38.50
C THR A 173 10.14 9.07 37.77
N THR A 174 10.37 10.35 38.01
CA THR A 174 9.73 11.44 37.25
C THR A 174 9.97 11.30 35.75
N LYS A 175 11.16 10.81 35.34
CA LYS A 175 11.47 10.58 33.92
C LYS A 175 10.53 9.53 33.27
N ASP A 176 10.07 8.55 34.04
CA ASP A 176 9.13 7.54 33.53
C ASP A 176 7.75 8.15 33.27
N TYR A 177 7.27 9.03 34.14
CA TYR A 177 6.00 9.76 33.94
C TYR A 177 6.08 10.77 32.79
N VAL A 178 7.19 11.54 32.70
CA VAL A 178 7.41 12.47 31.59
C VAL A 178 7.54 11.74 30.28
N GLY A 179 8.31 10.65 30.21
CA GLY A 179 8.44 9.82 29.02
C GLY A 179 7.11 9.21 28.58
N PHE A 180 6.28 8.78 29.55
CA PHE A 180 4.93 8.30 29.28
C PHE A 180 4.03 9.40 28.68
N ALA A 181 4.05 10.62 29.27
CA ALA A 181 3.26 11.76 28.79
C ALA A 181 3.68 12.21 27.40
N LEU A 182 4.99 12.37 27.16
CA LEU A 182 5.52 12.82 25.87
C LEU A 182 5.30 11.79 24.76
N SER A 183 5.43 10.49 25.05
CA SER A 183 5.13 9.46 24.05
C SER A 183 3.63 9.37 23.75
N ALA A 184 2.74 9.57 24.74
CA ALA A 184 1.29 9.66 24.52
C ALA A 184 0.93 10.87 23.66
N TRP A 185 1.51 12.04 23.94
CA TRP A 185 1.37 13.22 23.10
C TRP A 185 1.87 12.98 21.66
N ALA A 186 3.06 12.39 21.48
CA ALA A 186 3.59 12.08 20.18
C ALA A 186 2.66 11.12 19.39
N CYS A 187 2.09 10.09 20.04
CA CYS A 187 1.08 9.23 19.42
C CYS A 187 -0.09 10.05 18.87
N SER A 188 -0.52 11.08 19.61
CA SER A 188 -1.68 11.90 19.23
C SER A 188 -1.42 12.78 18.00
N LEU A 189 -0.16 13.04 17.67
CA LEU A 189 0.23 13.80 16.50
C LEU A 189 0.42 12.94 15.23
N MET A 190 0.52 11.60 15.36
CA MET A 190 0.88 10.76 14.22
C MET A 190 -0.34 10.28 13.43
N GLN A 191 -1.28 9.58 14.07
CA GLN A 191 -2.41 8.96 13.38
C GLN A 191 -3.57 8.70 14.36
N TYR A 192 -4.83 8.75 13.91
CA TYR A 192 -6.01 8.60 14.78
C TYR A 192 -6.07 7.25 15.50
N PHE A 193 -5.66 6.16 14.84
CA PHE A 193 -5.57 4.85 15.50
C PHE A 193 -4.44 4.76 16.53
N SER A 194 -3.36 5.52 16.37
CA SER A 194 -2.34 5.64 17.43
C SER A 194 -2.86 6.42 18.64
N ILE A 195 -3.76 7.40 18.44
CA ILE A 195 -4.48 8.06 19.55
C ILE A 195 -5.35 7.05 20.29
N ALA A 196 -6.17 6.30 19.56
CA ALA A 196 -7.04 5.27 20.15
C ALA A 196 -6.23 4.22 20.93
N GLN A 197 -5.11 3.77 20.38
CA GLN A 197 -4.21 2.83 21.04
C GLN A 197 -3.59 3.44 22.31
N ALA A 198 -3.13 4.70 22.26
CA ALA A 198 -2.60 5.40 23.41
C ALA A 198 -3.65 5.57 24.52
N GLY A 199 -4.88 5.93 24.16
CA GLY A 199 -6.02 6.00 25.08
C GLY A 199 -6.30 4.65 25.76
N LEU A 200 -6.27 3.57 25.00
CA LEU A 200 -6.50 2.21 25.51
C LEU A 200 -5.36 1.77 26.45
N ILE A 201 -4.11 2.09 26.15
CA ILE A 201 -2.96 1.86 27.04
C ILE A 201 -3.14 2.64 28.34
N PHE A 202 -3.52 3.92 28.25
CA PHE A 202 -3.77 4.77 29.41
C PHE A 202 -4.89 4.20 30.30
N LEU A 203 -6.06 3.88 29.74
CA LEU A 203 -7.20 3.35 30.47
C LEU A 203 -6.86 2.00 31.13
N THR A 204 -6.15 1.11 30.43
CA THR A 204 -5.70 -0.16 30.99
C THR A 204 -4.81 0.03 32.21
N GLY A 205 -3.98 1.07 32.23
CA GLY A 205 -3.14 1.39 33.38
C GLY A 205 -3.93 1.69 34.66
N LEU A 206 -5.09 2.31 34.55
CA LEU A 206 -5.95 2.63 35.70
C LEU A 206 -6.43 1.37 36.44
N LEU A 207 -6.53 0.23 35.74
CA LEU A 207 -6.97 -1.05 36.32
C LEU A 207 -5.89 -1.68 37.21
N PHE A 208 -4.62 -1.41 36.97
CA PHE A 208 -3.50 -2.07 37.64
C PHE A 208 -2.66 -1.14 38.51
N LEU A 209 -2.91 0.16 38.43
CA LEU A 209 -2.07 1.20 39.05
C LEU A 209 -2.25 1.21 40.57
N PRO A 210 -1.16 1.17 41.40
CA PRO A 210 -1.22 1.40 42.83
C PRO A 210 -1.80 2.78 43.17
N LYS A 211 -2.54 2.86 44.28
CA LYS A 211 -3.24 4.10 44.68
C LYS A 211 -2.28 5.29 44.81
N GLU A 212 -1.08 5.05 45.29
CA GLU A 212 -0.04 6.05 45.53
C GLU A 212 0.48 6.72 44.25
N ARG A 213 0.34 6.02 43.10
CA ARG A 213 0.81 6.48 41.79
C ARG A 213 -0.28 7.18 40.98
N ARG A 214 -1.55 7.10 41.39
CA ARG A 214 -2.70 7.58 40.61
C ARG A 214 -2.60 9.07 40.29
N LYS A 215 -2.21 9.90 41.22
CA LYS A 215 -2.09 11.35 41.01
C LYS A 215 -1.06 11.69 39.90
N ALA A 216 0.13 11.11 39.98
CA ALA A 216 1.19 11.33 38.98
C ALA A 216 0.82 10.78 37.63
N TYR A 217 0.12 9.64 37.59
CA TYR A 217 -0.39 9.03 36.35
C TYR A 217 -1.42 9.91 35.66
N TRP A 218 -2.42 10.42 36.41
CA TRP A 218 -3.41 11.36 35.89
C TRP A 218 -2.76 12.64 35.39
N LEU A 219 -1.80 13.21 36.13
CA LEU A 219 -1.06 14.38 35.70
C LEU A 219 -0.28 14.15 34.40
N SER A 220 0.24 12.93 34.17
CA SER A 220 0.88 12.56 32.91
C SER A 220 -0.11 12.54 31.75
N GLY A 221 -1.32 11.97 31.95
CA GLY A 221 -2.37 11.98 30.96
C GLY A 221 -2.88 13.39 30.64
N ILE A 222 -3.14 14.19 31.68
CA ILE A 222 -3.53 15.62 31.52
C ILE A 222 -2.43 16.39 30.78
N GLY A 223 -1.16 16.17 31.13
CA GLY A 223 -0.03 16.79 30.44
C GLY A 223 0.01 16.47 28.95
N ALA A 224 -0.25 15.23 28.56
CA ALA A 224 -0.34 14.84 27.15
C ALA A 224 -1.51 15.54 26.44
N VAL A 225 -2.67 15.64 27.08
CA VAL A 225 -3.85 16.35 26.53
C VAL A 225 -3.59 17.86 26.40
N VAL A 226 -2.97 18.48 27.38
CA VAL A 226 -2.60 19.90 27.34
C VAL A 226 -1.62 20.19 26.19
N LEU A 227 -0.63 19.31 25.99
CA LEU A 227 0.29 19.43 24.86
C LEU A 227 -0.39 19.21 23.51
N PHE A 228 -1.46 18.41 23.45
CA PHE A 228 -2.25 18.18 22.24
C PHE A 228 -3.25 19.34 21.96
N ALA A 229 -3.64 20.11 22.97
CA ALA A 229 -4.68 21.15 22.86
C ALA A 229 -4.49 22.14 21.68
N PRO A 230 -3.27 22.58 21.31
CA PRO A 230 -3.08 23.46 20.16
C PRO A 230 -3.53 22.85 18.82
N THR A 231 -3.60 21.52 18.72
CA THR A 231 -4.01 20.80 17.49
C THR A 231 -5.49 20.46 17.46
N LEU A 232 -6.26 20.77 18.52
CA LEU A 232 -7.69 20.50 18.60
C LEU A 232 -8.52 21.14 17.46
N PRO A 233 -8.22 22.37 16.97
CA PRO A 233 -8.95 22.92 15.82
C PRO A 233 -8.77 22.06 14.56
N ILE A 234 -7.56 21.55 14.29
CA ILE A 234 -7.28 20.65 13.18
C ILE A 234 -8.05 19.34 13.35
N PHE A 235 -7.96 18.75 14.54
CA PHE A 235 -8.68 17.52 14.89
C PHE A 235 -10.19 17.66 14.67
N TYR A 236 -10.79 18.77 15.14
CA TYR A 236 -12.22 19.04 14.99
C TYR A 236 -12.60 19.19 13.50
N GLN A 237 -11.81 19.98 12.75
CA GLN A 237 -12.05 20.20 11.32
C GLN A 237 -12.03 18.88 10.54
N GLN A 238 -11.01 18.06 10.75
CA GLN A 238 -10.82 16.82 9.99
C GLN A 238 -11.87 15.76 10.30
N LEU A 239 -12.27 15.60 11.58
CA LEU A 239 -13.20 14.53 11.99
C LEU A 239 -14.69 14.91 11.85
N PHE A 240 -15.03 16.18 12.01
CA PHE A 240 -16.44 16.59 12.16
C PHE A 240 -16.92 17.54 11.07
N VAL A 241 -16.02 18.20 10.34
CA VAL A 241 -16.40 19.17 9.30
C VAL A 241 -16.06 18.66 7.89
N SER A 242 -14.82 18.22 7.66
CA SER A 242 -14.39 17.82 6.32
C SER A 242 -14.96 16.47 5.88
N GLY A 243 -15.29 15.57 6.81
CA GLY A 243 -15.79 14.22 6.50
C GLY A 243 -14.81 13.38 5.65
N SER A 244 -13.54 13.74 5.65
CA SER A 244 -12.53 13.26 4.70
C SER A 244 -11.96 11.86 5.00
N ILE A 245 -12.48 11.17 6.02
CA ILE A 245 -11.90 9.89 6.50
C ILE A 245 -12.40 8.67 5.71
N GLY A 246 -13.45 8.80 4.91
CA GLY A 246 -14.07 7.69 4.20
C GLY A 246 -14.28 7.96 2.70
N GLY A 247 -14.92 7.00 2.03
CA GLY A 247 -15.41 7.16 0.66
C GLY A 247 -14.62 6.42 -0.42
N TRP A 248 -13.37 6.02 -0.17
CA TRP A 248 -12.51 5.29 -1.13
C TRP A 248 -12.23 3.82 -0.73
N LEU A 249 -12.56 3.44 0.50
CA LEU A 249 -12.42 2.06 0.97
C LEU A 249 -13.72 1.26 0.82
N SER A 250 -13.59 -0.03 0.53
CA SER A 250 -14.69 -0.98 0.57
C SER A 250 -14.96 -1.49 1.99
N ALA A 251 -16.19 -1.94 2.26
CA ALA A 251 -16.51 -2.60 3.52
C ALA A 251 -15.63 -3.86 3.72
N PRO A 252 -15.08 -4.08 4.92
CA PRO A 252 -14.19 -5.20 5.18
C PRO A 252 -14.92 -6.54 5.05
N LYS A 253 -14.27 -7.51 4.38
CA LYS A 253 -14.77 -8.88 4.28
C LYS A 253 -14.66 -9.60 5.64
N PRO A 254 -15.50 -10.61 5.92
CA PRO A 254 -15.38 -11.42 7.13
C PRO A 254 -14.00 -12.10 7.29
N SER A 255 -13.32 -12.38 6.18
CA SER A 255 -11.97 -12.96 6.14
C SER A 255 -10.85 -11.99 6.53
N PHE A 256 -11.13 -10.69 6.68
CA PHE A 256 -10.10 -9.65 6.88
C PHE A 256 -9.06 -10.00 7.95
N LEU A 257 -9.50 -10.52 9.10
CA LEU A 257 -8.57 -10.87 10.18
C LEU A 257 -7.65 -12.04 9.79
N THR A 258 -8.16 -13.04 9.08
CA THR A 258 -7.38 -14.17 8.60
C THR A 258 -6.36 -13.69 7.55
N ASP A 259 -6.80 -12.86 6.62
CA ASP A 259 -5.95 -12.29 5.58
C ASP A 259 -4.85 -11.40 6.19
N PHE A 260 -5.21 -10.59 7.20
CA PHE A 260 -4.23 -9.79 7.95
C PHE A 260 -3.18 -10.67 8.66
N LEU A 261 -3.58 -11.76 9.31
CA LEU A 261 -2.64 -12.67 9.97
C LEU A 261 -1.72 -13.36 8.95
N GLN A 262 -2.23 -13.77 7.80
CA GLN A 262 -1.42 -14.33 6.72
C GLN A 262 -0.44 -13.29 6.18
N TYR A 263 -0.87 -12.05 5.97
CA TYR A 263 0.00 -10.95 5.55
C TYR A 263 1.16 -10.73 6.52
N THR A 264 0.89 -10.70 7.83
CA THR A 264 1.94 -10.52 8.84
C THR A 264 2.94 -11.68 8.90
N MET A 265 2.57 -12.83 8.36
CA MET A 265 3.41 -14.03 8.15
C MET A 265 3.94 -14.12 6.70
N ASN A 266 4.00 -12.99 5.99
CA ASN A 266 4.49 -12.86 4.62
C ASN A 266 3.73 -13.74 3.59
N TYR A 267 2.50 -14.17 3.85
CA TYR A 267 1.75 -15.15 3.03
C TYR A 267 2.57 -16.41 2.67
N ASP A 268 3.58 -16.73 3.46
CA ASP A 268 4.51 -17.83 3.20
C ASP A 268 4.22 -19.02 4.12
N THR A 269 3.82 -20.12 3.51
CA THR A 269 3.44 -21.34 4.24
C THR A 269 4.59 -21.88 5.11
N LEU A 270 5.83 -21.84 4.60
CA LEU A 270 6.99 -22.30 5.35
C LEU A 270 7.26 -21.40 6.57
N PHE A 271 7.15 -20.10 6.39
CA PHE A 271 7.32 -19.14 7.49
C PHE A 271 6.21 -19.30 8.53
N ILE A 272 4.94 -19.47 8.10
CA ILE A 272 3.79 -19.74 9.00
C ILE A 272 4.05 -21.00 9.83
N PHE A 273 4.45 -22.12 9.21
CA PHE A 273 4.74 -23.37 9.93
C PHE A 273 5.94 -23.25 10.86
N ALA A 274 7.04 -22.63 10.40
CA ALA A 274 8.24 -22.45 11.23
C ALA A 274 7.93 -21.63 12.49
N VAL A 275 7.27 -20.48 12.35
CA VAL A 275 6.87 -19.62 13.47
C VAL A 275 5.84 -20.31 14.35
N GLY A 276 4.84 -20.99 13.78
CA GLY A 276 3.82 -21.75 14.50
C GLY A 276 4.44 -22.86 15.37
N ILE A 277 5.36 -23.65 14.83
CA ILE A 277 6.09 -24.69 15.59
C ILE A 277 6.91 -24.04 16.71
N ILE A 278 7.60 -22.93 16.44
CA ILE A 278 8.38 -22.23 17.46
C ILE A 278 7.47 -21.75 18.59
N ILE A 279 6.33 -21.10 18.29
CA ILE A 279 5.37 -20.63 19.31
C ILE A 279 4.86 -21.81 20.18
N LEU A 280 4.61 -22.96 19.58
CA LEU A 280 4.11 -24.16 20.27
C LEU A 280 5.22 -24.96 20.98
N LEU A 281 6.48 -24.74 20.68
CA LEU A 281 7.61 -25.50 21.22
C LEU A 281 7.62 -25.60 22.75
N PRO A 282 7.30 -24.56 23.56
CA PRO A 282 7.20 -24.68 25.01
C PRO A 282 6.09 -25.63 25.47
N VAL A 283 5.03 -25.78 24.71
CA VAL A 283 3.91 -26.69 24.97
C VAL A 283 4.35 -28.11 24.64
N ILE A 284 4.91 -28.31 23.44
CA ILE A 284 5.42 -29.62 22.96
C ILE A 284 6.44 -30.19 23.94
N LEU A 285 7.35 -29.36 24.46
CA LEU A 285 8.37 -29.76 25.42
C LEU A 285 7.84 -29.92 26.88
N GLY A 286 6.55 -29.69 27.13
CA GLY A 286 5.98 -29.69 28.48
C GLY A 286 6.53 -28.57 29.41
N ARG A 287 7.17 -27.54 28.83
CA ARG A 287 7.89 -26.49 29.56
C ARG A 287 7.25 -25.11 29.45
N ARG A 288 5.95 -25.06 29.09
CA ARG A 288 5.22 -23.79 28.95
C ARG A 288 5.10 -23.02 30.25
N SER A 289 5.01 -21.68 30.12
CA SER A 289 4.63 -20.82 31.23
C SER A 289 3.14 -20.96 31.51
N LYS A 290 2.80 -21.52 32.69
CA LYS A 290 1.41 -21.65 33.16
C LYS A 290 0.87 -20.35 33.77
N ARG A 291 1.73 -19.38 34.07
CA ARG A 291 1.34 -18.13 34.73
C ARG A 291 0.54 -17.29 33.77
N SER A 292 -0.77 -17.20 33.96
CA SER A 292 -1.57 -16.14 33.37
C SER A 292 -1.15 -14.82 33.99
N THR A 293 -0.83 -13.84 33.18
CA THR A 293 -0.45 -12.53 33.66
C THR A 293 -1.45 -11.50 33.11
N PRO A 294 -1.77 -10.44 33.87
CA PRO A 294 -2.59 -9.35 33.36
C PRO A 294 -2.08 -8.79 32.01
N LEU A 295 -0.78 -8.86 31.79
CA LEU A 295 -0.12 -8.38 30.57
C LEU A 295 -0.49 -9.18 29.31
N ARG A 296 -0.77 -10.51 29.43
CA ARG A 296 -1.29 -11.28 28.30
C ARG A 296 -2.67 -10.80 27.88
N TRP A 297 -3.53 -10.60 28.87
CA TRP A 297 -4.89 -10.10 28.60
C TRP A 297 -4.87 -8.67 28.07
N ALA A 298 -4.01 -7.81 28.62
CA ALA A 298 -3.82 -6.45 28.10
C ALA A 298 -3.36 -6.45 26.65
N GLY A 299 -2.33 -7.25 26.30
CA GLY A 299 -1.83 -7.33 24.92
C GLY A 299 -2.85 -7.85 23.92
N ILE A 300 -3.66 -8.87 24.30
CA ILE A 300 -4.75 -9.37 23.47
C ILE A 300 -5.86 -8.30 23.36
N ALA A 301 -6.27 -7.70 24.46
CA ALA A 301 -7.33 -6.70 24.49
C ALA A 301 -6.97 -5.47 23.66
N TRP A 302 -5.72 -5.01 23.71
CA TRP A 302 -5.26 -3.88 22.93
C TRP A 302 -5.38 -4.10 21.41
N PHE A 303 -5.17 -5.31 20.96
CA PHE A 303 -5.39 -5.65 19.55
C PHE A 303 -6.87 -5.83 19.23
N VAL A 304 -7.56 -6.68 20.02
CA VAL A 304 -8.96 -7.04 19.73
C VAL A 304 -9.89 -5.84 19.79
N ILE A 305 -9.69 -4.93 20.76
CA ILE A 305 -10.54 -3.74 20.89
C ILE A 305 -10.33 -2.79 19.71
N ILE A 306 -9.08 -2.52 19.30
CA ILE A 306 -8.80 -1.66 18.15
C ILE A 306 -9.35 -2.27 16.86
N PHE A 307 -9.14 -3.58 16.65
CA PHE A 307 -9.72 -4.29 15.52
C PHE A 307 -11.26 -4.21 15.52
N ALA A 308 -11.89 -4.51 16.65
CA ALA A 308 -13.35 -4.50 16.77
C ALA A 308 -13.95 -3.10 16.51
N ILE A 309 -13.33 -2.04 17.06
CA ILE A 309 -13.76 -0.65 16.81
C ILE A 309 -13.68 -0.35 15.31
N ALA A 310 -12.53 -0.62 14.67
CA ALA A 310 -12.32 -0.35 13.26
C ALA A 310 -13.27 -1.18 12.37
N PHE A 311 -13.44 -2.47 12.68
CA PHE A 311 -14.30 -3.39 11.93
C PHE A 311 -15.77 -3.02 12.02
N ILE A 312 -16.29 -2.79 13.26
CA ILE A 312 -17.70 -2.44 13.47
C ILE A 312 -18.00 -1.07 12.86
N TYR A 313 -17.11 -0.08 13.04
CA TYR A 313 -17.29 1.24 12.44
C TYR A 313 -17.34 1.15 10.91
N SER A 314 -16.45 0.35 10.31
CA SER A 314 -16.41 0.15 8.86
C SER A 314 -17.66 -0.53 8.29
N LEU A 315 -18.36 -1.36 9.08
CA LEU A 315 -19.61 -1.99 8.66
C LEU A 315 -20.85 -1.11 8.90
N THR A 316 -20.80 -0.18 9.87
CA THR A 316 -21.99 0.55 10.32
C THR A 316 -22.02 2.02 9.92
N ARG A 317 -20.87 2.58 9.57
CA ARG A 317 -20.69 4.00 9.21
C ARG A 317 -19.95 4.12 7.89
N GLU A 318 -18.64 4.22 7.95
CA GLU A 318 -17.77 4.38 6.79
C GLU A 318 -16.57 3.42 6.87
N PRO A 319 -16.18 2.79 5.77
CA PRO A 319 -15.01 1.92 5.74
C PRO A 319 -13.73 2.69 6.09
N ILE A 320 -13.11 2.31 7.22
CA ILE A 320 -11.83 2.88 7.69
C ILE A 320 -10.80 1.81 8.04
N LEU A 321 -11.22 0.53 8.09
CA LEU A 321 -10.34 -0.58 8.43
C LEU A 321 -9.43 -0.92 7.27
N GLN A 322 -8.15 -0.70 7.48
CA GLN A 322 -7.06 -1.12 6.61
C GLN A 322 -6.07 -1.96 7.42
N ARG A 323 -5.19 -2.69 6.75
CA ARG A 323 -4.11 -3.43 7.42
C ARG A 323 -3.19 -2.48 8.20
N SER A 324 -2.91 -1.30 7.65
CA SER A 324 -2.11 -0.24 8.26
C SER A 324 -2.65 0.24 9.62
N THR A 325 -3.96 0.25 9.82
CA THR A 325 -4.58 0.71 11.08
C THR A 325 -4.26 -0.21 12.26
N LEU A 326 -3.98 -1.48 11.99
CA LEU A 326 -3.65 -2.48 13.02
C LEU A 326 -2.18 -2.49 13.43
N ILE A 327 -1.31 -1.72 12.74
CA ILE A 327 0.13 -1.71 13.01
C ILE A 327 0.45 -1.29 14.45
N PHE A 328 -0.36 -0.41 15.03
CA PHE A 328 -0.15 0.15 16.38
C PHE A 328 -0.46 -0.86 17.49
N SER A 329 -1.31 -1.85 17.24
CA SER A 329 -1.73 -2.87 18.22
C SER A 329 -1.08 -4.24 17.97
N TYR A 330 -0.69 -4.54 16.75
CA TYR A 330 -0.14 -5.81 16.30
C TYR A 330 1.07 -6.32 17.10
N PRO A 331 2.09 -5.51 17.48
CA PRO A 331 3.25 -6.00 18.22
C PRO A 331 2.91 -6.67 19.54
N PHE A 332 1.84 -6.24 20.19
CA PHE A 332 1.43 -6.78 21.48
C PHE A 332 0.92 -8.22 21.36
N VAL A 333 0.23 -8.56 20.28
CA VAL A 333 -0.19 -9.94 19.99
C VAL A 333 1.03 -10.83 19.75
N ILE A 334 2.03 -10.36 19.01
CA ILE A 334 3.27 -11.11 18.77
C ILE A 334 4.03 -11.36 20.07
N ILE A 335 4.17 -10.34 20.92
CA ILE A 335 4.80 -10.51 22.25
C ILE A 335 4.03 -11.52 23.09
N VAL A 336 2.69 -11.49 23.06
CA VAL A 336 1.85 -12.46 23.77
C VAL A 336 1.98 -13.87 23.19
N ALA A 337 2.05 -14.04 21.88
CA ALA A 337 2.24 -15.33 21.23
C ALA A 337 3.52 -16.03 21.73
N PHE A 338 4.63 -15.31 21.80
CA PHE A 338 5.88 -15.85 22.35
C PHE A 338 5.92 -15.93 23.88
N SER A 339 4.95 -15.40 24.62
CA SER A 339 4.94 -15.36 26.09
C SER A 339 4.88 -16.72 26.78
N LEU A 340 4.65 -17.80 26.03
CA LEU A 340 4.68 -19.16 26.52
C LEU A 340 6.07 -19.63 26.95
N PHE A 341 7.14 -19.00 26.45
CA PHE A 341 8.52 -19.32 26.81
C PHE A 341 8.87 -18.88 28.24
N LYS A 342 9.55 -19.75 28.99
CA LYS A 342 10.24 -19.41 30.25
C LYS A 342 11.72 -19.22 29.98
N ASN A 343 12.43 -18.53 30.88
CA ASN A 343 13.88 -18.37 30.80
C ASN A 343 14.66 -19.70 30.69
N ARG A 344 14.12 -20.77 31.24
CA ARG A 344 14.75 -22.10 31.25
C ARG A 344 14.18 -23.07 30.21
N THR A 345 13.34 -22.64 29.29
CA THR A 345 12.72 -23.53 28.28
C THR A 345 13.78 -24.11 27.35
N LEU A 346 14.68 -23.27 26.86
CA LEU A 346 15.74 -23.61 25.92
C LEU A 346 17.12 -23.28 26.48
N SER A 347 18.17 -23.94 26.00
CA SER A 347 19.56 -23.59 26.28
C SER A 347 19.98 -22.37 25.48
N PRO A 348 21.13 -21.72 25.79
CA PRO A 348 21.61 -20.55 25.06
C PRO A 348 21.77 -20.80 23.56
N TRP A 349 22.35 -21.93 23.15
CA TRP A 349 22.54 -22.25 21.72
C TRP A 349 21.21 -22.54 21.01
N GLN A 350 20.23 -23.13 21.71
CA GLN A 350 18.88 -23.33 21.16
C GLN A 350 18.16 -22.00 20.94
N ASN A 351 18.41 -20.99 21.79
CA ASN A 351 17.89 -19.63 21.52
C ASN A 351 18.50 -19.05 20.25
N ALA A 352 19.83 -19.23 20.05
CA ALA A 352 20.50 -18.80 18.83
C ALA A 352 19.92 -19.50 17.59
N LEU A 353 19.67 -20.81 17.68
CA LEU A 353 19.03 -21.57 16.61
C LEU A 353 17.63 -21.05 16.27
N VAL A 354 16.80 -20.80 17.30
CA VAL A 354 15.45 -20.25 17.08
C VAL A 354 15.51 -18.87 16.39
N VAL A 355 16.39 -17.99 16.85
CA VAL A 355 16.60 -16.68 16.20
C VAL A 355 17.07 -16.86 14.78
N ALA A 356 18.05 -17.71 14.53
CA ALA A 356 18.59 -17.98 13.19
C ALA A 356 17.49 -18.52 12.25
N VAL A 357 16.65 -19.45 12.72
CA VAL A 357 15.52 -19.99 11.93
C VAL A 357 14.51 -18.88 11.59
N ILE A 358 14.09 -18.06 12.58
CA ILE A 358 13.14 -16.96 12.34
C ILE A 358 13.73 -15.98 11.31
N LEU A 359 14.98 -15.56 11.51
CA LEU A 359 15.62 -14.59 10.61
C LEU A 359 15.84 -15.18 9.21
N PHE A 360 16.37 -16.41 9.11
CA PHE A 360 16.66 -17.03 7.83
C PHE A 360 15.41 -17.28 7.00
N VAL A 361 14.42 -17.96 7.59
CA VAL A 361 13.15 -18.27 6.90
C VAL A 361 12.38 -17.00 6.60
N GLY A 362 12.34 -16.04 7.55
CA GLY A 362 11.66 -14.77 7.33
C GLY A 362 12.33 -13.89 6.27
N CYS A 363 13.67 -13.83 6.22
CA CYS A 363 14.37 -13.13 5.15
C CYS A 363 14.17 -13.81 3.80
N ALA A 364 14.26 -15.15 3.73
CA ALA A 364 13.99 -15.89 2.50
C ALA A 364 12.55 -15.65 2.01
N SER A 365 11.59 -15.73 2.91
CA SER A 365 10.19 -15.42 2.63
C SER A 365 10.00 -14.00 2.10
N LEU A 366 10.57 -12.99 2.78
CA LEU A 366 10.47 -11.58 2.37
C LEU A 366 11.09 -11.31 1.00
N ILE A 367 12.28 -11.88 0.75
CA ILE A 367 13.07 -11.57 -0.45
C ILE A 367 12.65 -12.44 -1.64
N MET A 368 12.46 -13.76 -1.44
CA MET A 368 12.22 -14.71 -2.51
C MET A 368 10.73 -14.92 -2.79
N THR A 369 9.91 -15.17 -1.75
CA THR A 369 8.48 -15.43 -1.92
C THR A 369 7.72 -14.14 -2.18
N ARG A 370 7.97 -13.11 -1.37
CA ARG A 370 7.29 -11.82 -1.48
C ARG A 370 7.94 -10.86 -2.46
N ARG A 371 9.13 -11.13 -2.91
CA ARG A 371 9.88 -10.26 -3.83
C ARG A 371 9.82 -8.77 -3.40
N HIS A 372 9.94 -8.53 -2.08
CA HIS A 372 9.67 -7.23 -1.46
C HIS A 372 10.43 -6.08 -2.17
N TYR A 373 11.69 -6.33 -2.52
CA TYR A 373 12.50 -5.29 -3.14
C TYR A 373 12.12 -5.04 -4.61
N ASP A 374 11.68 -6.07 -5.35
CA ASP A 374 11.15 -5.87 -6.70
C ASP A 374 9.87 -5.03 -6.66
N LEU A 375 8.98 -5.31 -5.69
CA LEU A 375 7.74 -4.58 -5.52
C LEU A 375 7.94 -3.11 -5.11
N MET A 376 8.77 -2.88 -4.10
CA MET A 376 8.95 -1.54 -3.52
C MET A 376 9.81 -0.62 -4.38
N TYR A 377 10.70 -1.19 -5.20
CA TYR A 377 11.65 -0.43 -6.01
C TYR A 377 11.14 -0.14 -7.42
N HIS A 378 9.95 -0.63 -7.79
CA HIS A 378 9.35 -0.45 -9.11
C HIS A 378 7.88 -0.04 -8.97
N GLN A 379 7.66 1.20 -8.54
CA GLN A 379 6.31 1.75 -8.33
C GLN A 379 5.68 2.31 -9.61
N GLY A 380 6.48 2.60 -10.62
CA GLY A 380 6.03 3.03 -11.94
C GLY A 380 6.27 4.50 -12.26
N PHE A 381 6.12 5.44 -11.35
CA PHE A 381 6.37 6.87 -11.65
C PHE A 381 7.77 7.13 -12.18
N ASP A 382 8.79 6.61 -11.50
CA ASP A 382 10.18 6.71 -11.87
C ASP A 382 10.52 5.81 -13.06
N GLN A 383 9.94 4.61 -13.13
CA GLN A 383 10.20 3.65 -14.19
C GLN A 383 9.65 4.13 -15.54
N ILE A 384 8.47 4.74 -15.56
CA ILE A 384 7.91 5.37 -16.78
C ILE A 384 8.88 6.44 -17.29
N ALA A 385 9.45 7.28 -16.42
CA ALA A 385 10.42 8.28 -16.82
C ALA A 385 11.70 7.65 -17.44
N VAL A 386 12.16 6.52 -16.89
CA VAL A 386 13.30 5.76 -17.46
C VAL A 386 12.97 5.21 -18.84
N GLU A 387 11.76 4.64 -19.04
CA GLU A 387 11.36 4.11 -20.35
C GLU A 387 11.15 5.22 -21.38
N ILE A 388 10.58 6.36 -20.98
CA ILE A 388 10.48 7.55 -21.83
C ILE A 388 11.88 7.97 -22.32
N GLN A 389 12.86 8.02 -21.42
CA GLN A 389 14.23 8.39 -21.80
C GLN A 389 14.85 7.36 -22.77
N LYS A 390 14.66 6.07 -22.50
CA LYS A 390 15.12 4.97 -23.35
C LYS A 390 14.52 5.04 -24.75
N ASP A 391 13.20 5.20 -24.85
CA ASP A 391 12.52 5.28 -26.14
C ASP A 391 12.90 6.53 -26.91
N LYS A 392 13.14 7.65 -26.22
CA LYS A 392 13.66 8.88 -26.85
C LYS A 392 15.06 8.67 -27.43
N GLU A 393 15.93 7.96 -26.72
CA GLU A 393 17.29 7.63 -27.21
C GLU A 393 17.22 6.67 -28.41
N GLU A 394 16.26 5.73 -28.42
CA GLU A 394 16.13 4.73 -29.50
C GLU A 394 15.44 5.29 -30.75
N PHE A 395 14.33 6.05 -30.59
CA PHE A 395 13.47 6.47 -31.70
C PHE A 395 13.59 7.97 -32.08
N GLY A 396 14.28 8.75 -31.27
CA GLY A 396 14.52 10.17 -31.52
C GLY A 396 13.21 10.97 -31.61
N ASP A 397 13.04 11.74 -32.69
CA ASP A 397 11.87 12.59 -32.92
C ASP A 397 10.67 11.84 -33.54
N GLN A 398 10.81 10.54 -33.79
CA GLN A 398 9.72 9.71 -34.32
C GLN A 398 8.71 9.30 -33.25
N ILE A 399 8.97 9.55 -31.98
CA ILE A 399 8.14 9.18 -30.85
C ILE A 399 7.74 10.40 -30.03
N GLN A 400 6.50 10.40 -29.58
CA GLN A 400 5.94 11.35 -28.62
C GLN A 400 5.51 10.60 -27.36
N PHE A 401 5.31 11.32 -26.24
CA PHE A 401 5.06 10.70 -24.95
C PHE A 401 3.82 11.28 -24.28
N ALA A 402 2.94 10.40 -23.83
CA ALA A 402 1.79 10.76 -23.00
C ALA A 402 1.77 9.88 -21.75
N THR A 403 1.49 10.48 -20.60
CA THR A 403 1.33 9.77 -19.34
C THR A 403 0.02 10.19 -18.67
N HIS A 404 -0.74 9.24 -18.17
CA HIS A 404 -1.91 9.54 -17.33
C HIS A 404 -1.71 9.01 -15.91
N THR A 405 -2.07 9.83 -14.92
CA THR A 405 -1.89 9.50 -13.49
C THR A 405 -2.92 10.21 -12.62
N GLU A 406 -3.29 9.62 -11.49
CA GLU A 406 -4.11 10.27 -10.46
C GLU A 406 -3.44 11.53 -9.88
N ILE A 407 -2.10 11.52 -9.74
CA ILE A 407 -1.31 12.65 -9.23
C ILE A 407 -0.33 13.12 -10.30
N GLY A 408 -0.73 14.12 -11.09
CA GLY A 408 0.11 14.71 -12.12
C GLY A 408 1.47 15.18 -11.61
N ASP A 409 1.51 15.83 -10.44
CA ASP A 409 2.76 16.27 -9.80
C ASP A 409 3.77 15.13 -9.54
N ALA A 410 3.32 13.89 -9.33
CA ALA A 410 4.21 12.74 -9.12
C ALA A 410 4.91 12.33 -10.42
N ALA A 411 4.17 12.24 -11.52
CA ALA A 411 4.74 11.98 -12.84
C ALA A 411 5.67 13.12 -13.27
N GLU A 412 5.24 14.37 -13.10
CA GLU A 412 6.05 15.54 -13.40
C GLU A 412 7.36 15.54 -12.60
N PHE A 413 7.33 15.20 -11.31
CA PHE A 413 8.53 15.15 -10.46
C PHE A 413 9.60 14.20 -11.03
N TYR A 414 9.21 13.01 -11.50
CA TYR A 414 10.16 12.05 -12.07
C TYR A 414 10.51 12.39 -13.51
N GLN A 415 9.55 12.79 -14.33
CA GLN A 415 9.77 13.11 -15.73
C GLN A 415 10.51 14.44 -15.94
N ALA A 416 10.44 15.38 -14.99
CA ALA A 416 11.26 16.59 -15.00
C ALA A 416 12.77 16.31 -14.87
N LYS A 417 13.15 15.09 -14.46
CA LYS A 417 14.56 14.63 -14.46
C LYS A 417 15.02 14.18 -15.86
N THR A 418 14.10 14.04 -16.83
CA THR A 418 14.40 13.75 -18.22
C THR A 418 14.40 15.05 -19.03
N ASP A 419 15.27 15.14 -20.01
CA ASP A 419 15.39 16.33 -20.89
C ASP A 419 14.55 16.15 -22.17
N ILE A 420 13.22 15.90 -21.98
CA ILE A 420 12.30 15.55 -23.06
C ILE A 420 11.21 16.62 -23.20
N GLU A 421 11.18 17.27 -24.35
CA GLU A 421 10.22 18.34 -24.66
C GLU A 421 8.86 17.79 -25.13
N ASN A 422 8.85 16.72 -25.95
CA ASN A 422 7.62 16.16 -26.57
C ASN A 422 6.89 15.19 -25.61
N ARG A 423 6.51 15.67 -24.43
CA ARG A 423 5.75 14.90 -23.44
C ARG A 423 4.59 15.68 -22.87
N ILE A 424 3.52 14.97 -22.53
CA ILE A 424 2.36 15.52 -21.81
C ILE A 424 2.00 14.61 -20.64
N VAL A 425 1.56 15.22 -19.54
CA VAL A 425 1.03 14.51 -18.38
C VAL A 425 -0.43 14.89 -18.17
N PHE A 426 -1.31 13.92 -18.31
CA PHE A 426 -2.72 14.01 -17.94
C PHE A 426 -2.91 13.59 -16.50
N ASN A 427 -3.91 14.12 -15.83
CA ASN A 427 -4.20 13.81 -14.43
C ASN A 427 -5.70 13.55 -14.25
N ARG A 428 -6.13 13.27 -13.02
CA ARG A 428 -7.53 12.95 -12.69
C ARG A 428 -8.57 14.03 -13.07
N TYR A 429 -8.13 15.23 -13.39
CA TYR A 429 -9.00 16.31 -13.84
C TYR A 429 -9.05 16.45 -15.36
N SER A 430 -8.16 15.76 -16.07
CA SER A 430 -8.12 15.71 -17.54
C SER A 430 -9.23 14.78 -18.05
N ASN A 431 -9.83 15.15 -19.17
CA ASN A 431 -10.82 14.34 -19.85
C ASN A 431 -10.25 13.66 -21.10
N LEU A 432 -10.97 12.66 -21.62
CA LEU A 432 -10.53 11.92 -22.78
C LEU A 432 -10.53 12.78 -24.07
N GLY A 433 -11.37 13.82 -24.14
CA GLY A 433 -11.41 14.77 -25.23
C GLY A 433 -10.07 15.49 -25.40
N GLU A 434 -9.45 15.95 -24.29
CA GLU A 434 -8.11 16.55 -24.29
C GLU A 434 -7.05 15.61 -24.86
N PHE A 435 -7.15 14.32 -24.54
CA PHE A 435 -6.23 13.31 -25.07
C PHE A 435 -6.45 13.06 -26.56
N ASN A 436 -7.70 12.99 -27.01
CA ASN A 436 -8.04 12.86 -28.43
C ASN A 436 -7.55 14.05 -29.24
N GLU A 437 -7.71 15.28 -28.73
CA GLU A 437 -7.22 16.51 -29.36
C GLU A 437 -5.67 16.49 -29.45
N TRP A 438 -5.00 16.14 -28.36
CA TRP A 438 -3.55 16.01 -28.36
C TRP A 438 -3.05 14.94 -29.35
N LEU A 439 -3.71 13.80 -29.45
CA LEU A 439 -3.38 12.74 -30.42
C LEU A 439 -3.59 13.23 -31.87
N TYR A 440 -4.62 14.04 -32.10
CA TYR A 440 -4.88 14.64 -33.42
C TYR A 440 -3.80 15.65 -33.81
N ASP A 441 -3.41 16.53 -32.92
CA ASP A 441 -2.37 17.52 -33.15
C ASP A 441 -1.01 16.89 -33.46
N HIS A 442 -0.77 15.71 -32.95
CA HIS A 442 0.46 14.92 -33.15
C HIS A 442 0.28 13.74 -34.12
N LYS A 443 -0.76 13.76 -34.94
CA LYS A 443 -1.10 12.62 -35.83
C LYS A 443 0.00 12.25 -36.85
N GLU A 444 0.91 13.14 -37.16
CA GLU A 444 2.03 12.88 -38.08
C GLU A 444 3.16 12.09 -37.41
N THR A 445 3.23 12.05 -36.07
CA THR A 445 4.23 11.28 -35.33
C THR A 445 3.91 9.80 -35.39
N PRO A 446 4.82 8.94 -35.89
CA PRO A 446 4.51 7.53 -36.14
C PRO A 446 4.44 6.66 -34.89
N MET A 447 5.00 7.12 -33.77
CA MET A 447 5.12 6.32 -32.55
C MET A 447 4.63 7.07 -31.31
N LEU A 448 4.17 6.31 -30.30
CA LEU A 448 3.67 6.81 -29.03
C LEU A 448 4.23 5.97 -27.88
N GLY A 449 4.93 6.62 -26.96
CA GLY A 449 5.18 6.09 -25.63
C GLY A 449 4.03 6.47 -24.70
N PHE A 450 3.24 5.48 -24.26
CA PHE A 450 2.09 5.73 -23.41
C PHE A 450 2.27 5.06 -22.04
N GLY A 451 2.31 5.87 -20.98
CA GLY A 451 2.40 5.42 -19.59
C GLY A 451 1.14 5.74 -18.80
N TRP A 452 0.78 4.85 -17.87
CA TRP A 452 -0.23 5.18 -16.87
C TRP A 452 0.18 4.65 -15.48
N THR A 453 -0.23 5.37 -14.44
CA THR A 453 0.03 5.01 -13.05
C THR A 453 -1.23 5.12 -12.22
N ASP A 454 -1.27 4.36 -11.14
CA ASP A 454 -2.40 4.30 -10.21
C ASP A 454 -3.72 3.84 -10.89
N TYR A 455 -4.85 4.16 -10.36
CA TYR A 455 -6.16 3.64 -10.78
C TYR A 455 -6.74 4.29 -12.03
N VAL A 456 -5.91 4.51 -13.05
CA VAL A 456 -6.35 5.08 -14.32
C VAL A 456 -7.31 4.14 -15.04
N HIS A 457 -8.44 4.68 -15.54
CA HIS A 457 -9.42 3.88 -16.25
C HIS A 457 -8.84 3.34 -17.57
N PRO A 458 -9.04 2.07 -17.93
CA PRO A 458 -8.45 1.42 -19.12
C PRO A 458 -8.76 2.12 -20.46
N ILE A 459 -9.78 2.97 -20.52
CA ILE A 459 -10.16 3.70 -21.71
C ILE A 459 -9.00 4.53 -22.30
N TRP A 460 -8.11 5.03 -21.45
CA TRP A 460 -6.93 5.78 -21.87
C TRP A 460 -5.95 4.90 -22.66
N GLU A 461 -5.68 3.70 -22.16
CA GLU A 461 -4.86 2.71 -22.86
C GLU A 461 -5.52 2.26 -24.15
N VAL A 462 -6.83 1.99 -24.12
CA VAL A 462 -7.60 1.61 -25.32
C VAL A 462 -7.59 2.71 -26.38
N THR A 463 -7.66 3.98 -25.99
CA THR A 463 -7.56 5.11 -26.90
C THR A 463 -6.16 5.21 -27.54
N ALA A 464 -5.11 5.04 -26.73
CA ALA A 464 -3.73 5.02 -27.24
C ALA A 464 -3.55 3.87 -28.26
N VAL A 465 -3.95 2.66 -27.92
CA VAL A 465 -3.87 1.47 -28.78
C VAL A 465 -4.77 1.61 -30.03
N GLY A 466 -5.93 2.24 -29.92
CA GLY A 466 -6.83 2.51 -31.03
C GLY A 466 -6.18 3.37 -32.11
N ASN A 467 -5.36 4.32 -31.74
CA ASN A 467 -4.63 5.22 -32.65
C ASN A 467 -3.25 4.67 -33.09
N TYR A 468 -2.63 3.81 -32.27
CA TYR A 468 -1.32 3.19 -32.49
C TYR A 468 -1.39 1.68 -32.23
N PRO A 469 -1.93 0.89 -33.20
CA PRO A 469 -2.33 -0.51 -32.93
C PRO A 469 -1.18 -1.54 -32.96
N TYR A 470 0.04 -1.13 -33.20
CA TYR A 470 1.21 -2.00 -33.20
C TYR A 470 2.01 -1.82 -31.92
N LEU A 471 1.95 -2.80 -31.05
CA LEU A 471 2.71 -2.83 -29.78
C LEU A 471 4.13 -3.33 -30.02
N ILE A 472 5.12 -2.54 -29.66
CA ILE A 472 6.55 -2.86 -29.72
C ILE A 472 7.00 -3.45 -28.40
N GLU A 473 6.79 -2.72 -27.30
CA GLU A 473 7.15 -3.15 -25.94
C GLU A 473 6.03 -2.84 -24.96
N GLN A 474 5.86 -3.69 -23.94
CA GLN A 474 4.98 -3.48 -22.79
C GLN A 474 5.77 -3.79 -21.52
N LYS A 475 5.70 -2.90 -20.55
CA LYS A 475 6.25 -3.09 -19.21
C LYS A 475 5.20 -2.82 -18.16
N ASP A 476 5.12 -3.75 -17.22
CA ASP A 476 4.17 -3.70 -16.11
C ASP A 476 4.93 -3.62 -14.78
N TRP A 477 4.46 -2.73 -13.90
CA TRP A 477 4.93 -2.59 -12.52
C TRP A 477 3.74 -2.65 -11.57
N PHE A 478 3.97 -2.25 -10.33
CA PHE A 478 3.01 -2.37 -9.22
C PHE A 478 1.58 -1.90 -9.56
N THR A 479 1.41 -0.65 -9.91
CA THR A 479 0.11 -0.06 -10.28
C THR A 479 0.22 0.73 -11.56
N SER A 480 1.11 0.31 -12.47
CA SER A 480 1.46 1.11 -13.62
C SER A 480 1.88 0.25 -14.79
N ARG A 481 1.76 0.83 -15.96
CA ARG A 481 2.14 0.22 -17.24
C ARG A 481 2.77 1.27 -18.14
N TYR A 482 3.68 0.83 -19.00
CA TYR A 482 4.21 1.60 -20.11
C TYR A 482 4.15 0.79 -21.39
N LEU A 483 3.70 1.43 -22.47
CA LEU A 483 3.55 0.86 -23.81
C LEU A 483 4.34 1.68 -24.81
N THR A 484 5.18 1.03 -25.62
CA THR A 484 5.76 1.61 -26.82
C THR A 484 4.94 1.15 -28.02
N LEU A 485 4.27 2.07 -28.68
CA LEU A 485 3.26 1.84 -29.72
C LEU A 485 3.65 2.47 -31.06
N SER A 486 3.21 1.88 -32.17
CA SER A 486 3.40 2.41 -33.51
C SER A 486 2.11 2.37 -34.33
N LYS A 487 1.98 3.29 -35.30
CA LYS A 487 0.89 3.29 -36.30
C LYS A 487 1.08 2.25 -37.39
N THR A 488 2.32 1.92 -37.70
CA THR A 488 2.69 0.98 -38.75
C THR A 488 3.51 -0.17 -38.21
N PRO A 489 3.51 -1.34 -38.87
CA PRO A 489 4.30 -2.47 -38.42
C PRO A 489 5.79 -2.15 -38.43
N THR A 490 6.49 -2.53 -37.36
CA THR A 490 7.96 -2.52 -37.23
C THR A 490 8.45 -3.95 -37.05
N GLU A 491 9.77 -4.20 -37.15
CA GLU A 491 10.36 -5.54 -37.11
C GLU A 491 9.93 -6.37 -35.88
N ASN A 492 9.78 -5.73 -34.71
CA ASN A 492 9.45 -6.38 -33.44
C ASN A 492 8.01 -6.10 -32.96
N SER A 493 7.18 -5.42 -33.77
CA SER A 493 5.84 -5.07 -33.33
C SER A 493 4.81 -6.15 -33.60
N ARG A 494 3.78 -6.20 -32.78
CA ARG A 494 2.59 -7.04 -32.98
C ARG A 494 1.35 -6.19 -33.05
N TYR A 495 0.46 -6.50 -34.00
CA TYR A 495 -0.88 -5.91 -34.06
C TYR A 495 -1.75 -6.43 -32.91
N VAL A 496 -2.32 -5.53 -32.09
CA VAL A 496 -2.99 -5.94 -30.84
C VAL A 496 -4.51 -5.78 -30.86
N LEU A 497 -5.08 -5.16 -31.89
CA LEU A 497 -6.52 -5.06 -32.05
C LEU A 497 -7.10 -6.31 -32.73
N HIS A 498 -8.16 -6.86 -32.15
CA HIS A 498 -8.89 -7.98 -32.72
C HIS A 498 -10.12 -7.48 -33.48
N THR A 499 -10.20 -7.76 -34.79
CA THR A 499 -11.29 -7.29 -35.65
C THR A 499 -12.60 -8.00 -35.28
N LEU A 500 -13.65 -7.24 -35.02
CA LEU A 500 -15.02 -7.71 -34.87
C LEU A 500 -15.80 -7.55 -36.18
N ASP A 501 -15.65 -6.42 -36.84
CA ASP A 501 -16.35 -6.06 -38.06
C ASP A 501 -15.48 -5.10 -38.87
N ASP A 502 -15.22 -5.43 -40.14
CA ASP A 502 -14.41 -4.64 -41.07
C ASP A 502 -15.20 -4.18 -42.31
N LYS A 503 -16.55 -4.36 -42.31
CA LYS A 503 -17.39 -3.92 -43.41
C LYS A 503 -17.78 -2.46 -43.21
N PRO A 504 -17.40 -1.54 -44.10
CA PRO A 504 -17.81 -0.15 -44.02
C PRO A 504 -19.33 0.02 -43.91
N TYR A 505 -19.77 0.87 -43.01
CA TYR A 505 -21.17 1.20 -42.79
C TYR A 505 -21.37 2.71 -42.79
N PRO A 506 -22.03 3.29 -43.83
CA PRO A 506 -22.29 4.71 -43.89
C PRO A 506 -23.47 5.08 -42.99
N TYR A 507 -23.28 6.12 -42.17
CA TYR A 507 -24.34 6.80 -41.46
C TYR A 507 -24.82 7.99 -42.27
N ALA A 508 -26.08 7.98 -42.65
CA ALA A 508 -26.70 9.12 -43.35
C ALA A 508 -26.91 10.31 -42.39
N LYS A 509 -27.06 11.49 -42.95
CA LYS A 509 -27.48 12.68 -42.18
C LYS A 509 -28.83 12.42 -41.48
N GLY A 510 -28.89 12.67 -40.17
CA GLY A 510 -30.06 12.40 -39.35
C GLY A 510 -30.09 10.99 -38.73
N GLN A 511 -29.18 10.11 -39.08
CA GLN A 511 -29.11 8.77 -38.55
C GLN A 511 -28.35 8.73 -37.24
N GLU A 512 -28.97 8.16 -36.22
CA GLU A 512 -28.43 8.06 -34.86
C GLU A 512 -27.84 6.66 -34.59
N TRP A 513 -28.49 5.60 -35.08
CA TRP A 513 -28.15 4.23 -34.81
C TRP A 513 -27.71 3.48 -36.06
N GLY A 514 -26.74 2.62 -35.93
CA GLY A 514 -26.22 1.79 -37.01
C GLY A 514 -26.17 0.30 -36.65
N ARG A 515 -25.28 -0.40 -37.30
CA ARG A 515 -25.08 -1.83 -37.11
C ARG A 515 -24.40 -2.09 -35.75
N ALA A 516 -24.88 -3.14 -35.05
CA ALA A 516 -24.23 -3.65 -33.85
C ALA A 516 -23.39 -4.89 -34.19
N SER A 517 -22.25 -5.05 -33.52
CA SER A 517 -21.41 -6.23 -33.51
C SER A 517 -21.58 -6.98 -32.19
N VAL A 518 -21.59 -8.31 -32.23
CA VAL A 518 -21.74 -9.16 -31.04
C VAL A 518 -20.65 -10.23 -31.07
N PHE A 519 -20.03 -10.49 -29.92
CA PHE A 519 -19.08 -11.59 -29.76
C PHE A 519 -19.20 -12.23 -28.38
N SER A 520 -18.80 -13.50 -28.26
CA SER A 520 -18.79 -14.20 -26.97
C SER A 520 -17.60 -13.79 -26.15
N CYS A 521 -17.84 -13.36 -24.91
CA CYS A 521 -16.77 -13.05 -23.96
C CYS A 521 -16.03 -14.32 -23.48
N ASP A 522 -16.56 -15.53 -23.73
CA ASP A 522 -15.86 -16.80 -23.45
C ASP A 522 -14.58 -16.98 -24.28
N SER A 523 -14.44 -16.20 -25.37
CA SER A 523 -13.21 -16.17 -26.17
C SER A 523 -12.09 -15.36 -25.52
N LEU A 524 -12.39 -14.56 -24.48
CA LEU A 524 -11.41 -13.80 -23.74
C LEU A 524 -10.66 -14.70 -22.75
N PRO A 525 -9.39 -14.39 -22.44
CA PRO A 525 -8.64 -15.09 -21.41
C PRO A 525 -9.30 -15.02 -20.02
N ASP A 526 -9.06 -16.04 -19.19
CA ASP A 526 -9.61 -16.09 -17.82
C ASP A 526 -9.09 -14.96 -16.91
N ASP A 527 -7.92 -14.42 -17.23
CA ASP A 527 -7.21 -13.36 -16.50
C ASP A 527 -7.42 -11.96 -17.09
N VAL A 528 -8.45 -11.80 -17.94
CA VAL A 528 -8.77 -10.49 -18.52
C VAL A 528 -9.21 -9.51 -17.43
N GLU A 529 -8.66 -8.31 -17.47
CA GLU A 529 -8.96 -7.22 -16.53
C GLU A 529 -10.01 -6.26 -17.11
N ALA A 530 -9.80 -5.86 -18.36
CA ALA A 530 -10.69 -4.94 -19.05
C ALA A 530 -10.87 -5.32 -20.51
N LEU A 531 -12.05 -4.99 -21.05
CA LEU A 531 -12.39 -5.08 -22.45
C LEU A 531 -12.54 -3.67 -23.02
N GLY A 532 -11.74 -3.36 -24.03
CA GLY A 532 -11.82 -2.17 -24.84
C GLY A 532 -12.48 -2.43 -26.19
N ILE A 533 -13.24 -1.48 -26.68
CA ILE A 533 -13.79 -1.45 -28.04
C ILE A 533 -13.28 -0.19 -28.73
N VAL A 534 -12.83 -0.35 -29.97
CA VAL A 534 -12.37 0.75 -30.83
C VAL A 534 -13.18 0.74 -32.13
N ALA A 535 -13.84 1.85 -32.43
CA ALA A 535 -14.51 2.12 -33.69
C ALA A 535 -13.67 3.07 -34.53
N HIS A 536 -13.20 2.61 -35.70
CA HIS A 536 -12.52 3.47 -36.67
C HIS A 536 -13.56 4.07 -37.62
N ILE A 537 -13.60 5.38 -37.68
CA ILE A 537 -14.56 6.13 -38.48
C ILE A 537 -13.84 7.10 -39.42
N HIS A 538 -14.56 7.47 -40.49
CA HIS A 538 -14.20 8.60 -41.34
C HIS A 538 -15.34 9.63 -41.39
N ASN A 539 -15.07 10.89 -41.14
CA ASN A 539 -16.03 11.97 -41.15
C ASN A 539 -15.50 13.16 -41.97
N GLU A 540 -16.30 13.66 -42.92
CA GLU A 540 -15.90 14.81 -43.75
C GLU A 540 -15.96 16.16 -43.03
N THR A 541 -16.77 16.25 -42.00
CA THR A 541 -16.94 17.44 -41.17
C THR A 541 -16.79 17.05 -39.70
N GLU A 542 -16.44 18.03 -38.88
CA GLU A 542 -16.43 17.85 -37.42
C GLU A 542 -17.73 17.24 -36.89
N ILE A 543 -17.60 16.26 -36.01
CA ILE A 543 -18.72 15.58 -35.38
C ILE A 543 -18.64 15.72 -33.86
N SER A 544 -19.80 15.75 -33.22
CA SER A 544 -19.93 15.79 -31.77
C SER A 544 -20.94 14.74 -31.28
N ASN A 545 -20.85 14.39 -30.01
CA ASN A 545 -21.70 13.40 -29.37
C ASN A 545 -21.74 12.06 -30.15
N CYS A 546 -20.58 11.59 -30.58
CA CYS A 546 -20.41 10.31 -31.22
C CYS A 546 -19.67 9.36 -30.28
N MET A 547 -20.33 8.29 -29.85
CA MET A 547 -19.89 7.44 -28.74
C MET A 547 -19.88 5.97 -29.15
N VAL A 548 -18.96 5.20 -28.56
CA VAL A 548 -19.00 3.73 -28.61
C VAL A 548 -19.73 3.21 -27.40
N VAL A 549 -20.72 2.35 -27.60
CA VAL A 549 -21.49 1.68 -26.53
C VAL A 549 -21.02 0.25 -26.40
N ILE A 550 -20.93 -0.21 -25.16
CA ILE A 550 -20.68 -1.62 -24.79
C ILE A 550 -21.83 -2.09 -23.90
N GLU A 551 -22.54 -3.12 -24.37
CA GLU A 551 -23.52 -3.87 -23.58
C GLU A 551 -22.94 -5.23 -23.23
N ILE A 552 -22.90 -5.59 -21.95
CA ILE A 552 -22.65 -6.97 -21.54
C ILE A 552 -23.97 -7.63 -21.24
N ARG A 553 -24.21 -8.76 -21.90
CA ARG A 553 -25.44 -9.53 -21.83
C ARG A 553 -25.16 -10.95 -21.38
N ASP A 554 -26.09 -11.55 -20.70
CA ASP A 554 -26.07 -12.98 -20.43
C ASP A 554 -26.14 -13.76 -21.75
N ALA A 555 -25.28 -14.77 -21.92
CA ALA A 555 -25.17 -15.50 -23.19
C ALA A 555 -26.41 -16.31 -23.52
N GLU A 556 -27.11 -16.85 -22.50
CA GLU A 556 -28.28 -17.72 -22.66
C GLU A 556 -29.59 -16.91 -22.73
N SER A 557 -29.84 -16.05 -21.74
CA SER A 557 -31.10 -15.30 -21.60
C SER A 557 -31.17 -14.02 -22.44
N ASP A 558 -30.07 -13.57 -23.01
CA ASP A 558 -29.89 -12.24 -23.65
C ASP A 558 -30.27 -11.05 -22.78
N SER A 559 -30.36 -11.23 -21.46
CA SER A 559 -30.66 -10.14 -20.54
C SER A 559 -29.47 -9.17 -20.44
N LEU A 560 -29.76 -7.87 -20.40
CA LEU A 560 -28.76 -6.83 -20.21
C LEU A 560 -28.25 -6.87 -18.77
N LEU A 561 -26.94 -7.03 -18.58
CA LEU A 561 -26.28 -7.08 -17.28
C LEU A 561 -25.54 -5.78 -16.98
N PHE A 562 -24.92 -5.19 -18.00
CA PHE A 562 -24.15 -3.97 -17.86
C PHE A 562 -24.21 -3.16 -19.17
N TRP A 563 -24.29 -1.83 -19.04
CA TRP A 563 -24.29 -0.90 -20.16
C TRP A 563 -23.34 0.24 -19.87
N HIS A 564 -22.49 0.60 -20.84
CA HIS A 564 -21.57 1.70 -20.72
C HIS A 564 -21.37 2.41 -22.07
N SER A 565 -21.31 3.73 -22.04
CA SER A 565 -20.86 4.55 -23.19
C SER A 565 -19.78 5.51 -22.74
N THR A 566 -18.97 6.00 -23.66
CA THR A 566 -18.15 7.20 -23.44
C THR A 566 -19.05 8.39 -23.10
N LEU A 567 -18.49 9.39 -22.43
CA LEU A 567 -19.21 10.62 -22.14
C LEU A 567 -19.46 11.43 -23.44
N PRO A 568 -20.59 12.14 -23.58
CA PRO A 568 -20.87 12.97 -24.76
C PRO A 568 -19.80 14.02 -25.04
N GLU A 569 -19.21 14.63 -24.01
CA GLU A 569 -18.11 15.59 -24.10
C GLU A 569 -16.84 15.00 -24.70
N ASP A 570 -16.60 13.70 -24.51
CA ASP A 570 -15.46 12.97 -25.10
C ASP A 570 -15.72 12.54 -26.56
N GLY A 571 -16.95 12.67 -27.04
CA GLY A 571 -17.39 12.26 -28.37
C GLY A 571 -17.25 13.36 -29.43
N HIS A 572 -16.24 14.24 -29.30
CA HIS A 572 -15.96 15.32 -30.24
C HIS A 572 -14.74 14.98 -31.11
N PHE A 573 -14.91 14.98 -32.43
CA PHE A 573 -13.86 14.57 -33.37
C PHE A 573 -13.82 15.49 -34.57
N VAL A 574 -12.62 15.95 -34.94
CA VAL A 574 -12.34 16.74 -36.13
C VAL A 574 -12.56 15.95 -37.42
N ALA A 575 -12.64 16.63 -38.56
CA ALA A 575 -12.78 15.99 -39.87
C ALA A 575 -11.57 15.08 -40.18
N GLY A 576 -11.82 13.88 -40.68
CA GLY A 576 -10.81 12.92 -41.07
C GLY A 576 -11.06 11.51 -40.50
N ASP A 577 -9.98 10.73 -40.44
CA ASP A 577 -10.00 9.40 -39.86
C ASP A 577 -9.78 9.49 -38.34
N ASN A 578 -10.68 8.91 -37.59
CA ASN A 578 -10.67 8.94 -36.13
C ASN A 578 -10.86 7.55 -35.53
N ALA A 579 -10.29 7.32 -34.35
CA ALA A 579 -10.50 6.13 -33.54
C ALA A 579 -11.26 6.50 -32.25
N ILE A 580 -12.49 6.02 -32.14
CA ILE A 580 -13.34 6.24 -30.94
C ILE A 580 -13.24 5.00 -30.06
N ALA A 581 -12.81 5.18 -28.83
CA ALA A 581 -12.60 4.11 -27.88
C ALA A 581 -13.62 4.12 -26.74
N ASN A 582 -13.94 2.93 -26.20
CA ASN A 582 -14.62 2.75 -24.93
C ASN A 582 -14.03 1.53 -24.22
N ALA A 583 -14.14 1.47 -22.89
CA ALA A 583 -13.66 0.33 -22.11
C ALA A 583 -14.54 0.04 -20.91
N ILE A 584 -14.57 -1.22 -20.52
CA ILE A 584 -15.20 -1.71 -19.29
C ILE A 584 -14.21 -2.57 -18.51
N ILE A 585 -14.34 -2.56 -17.19
CA ILE A 585 -13.52 -3.37 -16.27
C ILE A 585 -14.32 -4.61 -15.86
N PHE A 586 -13.70 -5.79 -15.93
CA PHE A 586 -14.22 -7.00 -15.33
C PHE A 586 -13.75 -7.09 -13.87
N ASP A 587 -14.70 -6.93 -12.94
CA ASP A 587 -14.45 -6.96 -11.51
C ASP A 587 -15.30 -8.01 -10.79
N ASN A 588 -15.35 -7.96 -9.46
CA ASN A 588 -16.07 -8.92 -8.61
C ASN A 588 -17.58 -9.09 -8.94
N GLY A 589 -18.17 -8.20 -9.73
CA GLY A 589 -19.58 -8.26 -10.15
C GLY A 589 -19.77 -8.64 -11.60
N LEU A 590 -18.74 -8.49 -12.43
CA LEU A 590 -18.80 -8.69 -13.87
C LEU A 590 -17.66 -9.60 -14.34
N SER A 591 -17.96 -10.88 -14.58
CA SER A 591 -17.01 -11.87 -15.15
C SER A 591 -17.29 -12.07 -16.66
N PRO A 592 -16.30 -12.30 -17.52
CA PRO A 592 -16.52 -12.56 -18.93
C PRO A 592 -17.23 -13.89 -19.22
N LYS A 593 -17.10 -14.91 -18.37
CA LYS A 593 -17.66 -16.26 -18.60
C LYS A 593 -19.19 -16.27 -18.66
N GLY A 594 -19.72 -16.98 -19.65
CA GLY A 594 -21.15 -17.10 -19.91
C GLY A 594 -21.80 -15.79 -20.37
N LYS A 595 -21.01 -14.87 -20.93
CA LYS A 595 -21.48 -13.57 -21.36
C LYS A 595 -21.15 -13.28 -22.81
N LYS A 596 -21.90 -12.34 -23.39
CA LYS A 596 -21.61 -11.79 -24.72
C LYS A 596 -21.54 -10.27 -24.64
N ALA A 597 -20.63 -9.69 -25.40
CA ALA A 597 -20.53 -8.24 -25.59
C ALA A 597 -21.23 -7.86 -26.89
N LYS A 598 -22.12 -6.87 -26.81
CA LYS A 598 -22.72 -6.21 -27.96
C LYS A 598 -22.23 -4.78 -27.99
N THR A 599 -21.72 -4.34 -29.13
CA THR A 599 -21.17 -3.00 -29.30
C THR A 599 -21.70 -2.35 -30.58
N TYR A 600 -21.86 -1.05 -30.53
CA TYR A 600 -22.30 -0.23 -31.65
C TYR A 600 -21.87 1.22 -31.45
N LEU A 601 -21.87 1.96 -32.58
CA LEU A 601 -21.61 3.40 -32.55
C LEU A 601 -22.95 4.14 -32.35
N TRP A 602 -22.98 5.06 -31.39
CA TRP A 602 -24.11 5.93 -31.10
C TRP A 602 -23.81 7.34 -31.56
N ASN A 603 -24.36 7.74 -32.71
CA ASN A 603 -24.17 9.04 -33.35
C ASN A 603 -25.29 10.01 -32.94
N GLN A 604 -25.27 10.47 -31.70
CA GLN A 604 -26.28 11.44 -31.21
C GLN A 604 -26.27 12.76 -31.98
N GLY A 605 -25.11 13.19 -32.44
CA GLY A 605 -24.94 14.39 -33.28
C GLY A 605 -25.60 14.28 -34.65
N LYS A 606 -26.00 13.07 -35.08
CA LYS A 606 -26.70 12.78 -36.34
C LYS A 606 -26.01 13.32 -37.58
N LYS A 607 -24.69 13.46 -37.50
CA LYS A 607 -23.85 13.90 -38.62
C LYS A 607 -23.49 12.71 -39.53
N PRO A 608 -23.32 12.89 -40.84
CA PRO A 608 -22.87 11.83 -41.71
C PRO A 608 -21.43 11.42 -41.39
N LEU A 609 -21.18 10.10 -41.36
CA LEU A 609 -19.87 9.52 -41.18
C LEU A 609 -19.85 8.09 -41.76
N VAL A 610 -18.68 7.52 -41.93
CA VAL A 610 -18.53 6.11 -42.31
C VAL A 610 -17.84 5.36 -41.14
N LEU A 611 -18.50 4.35 -40.62
CA LEU A 611 -17.88 3.41 -39.69
C LEU A 611 -17.10 2.38 -40.51
N ASN A 612 -15.80 2.44 -40.52
CA ASN A 612 -14.93 1.59 -41.33
C ASN A 612 -14.70 0.22 -40.67
N LYS A 613 -14.49 0.20 -39.34
CA LYS A 613 -14.09 -1.00 -38.61
C LYS A 613 -14.47 -0.90 -37.15
N ILE A 614 -14.88 -2.02 -36.54
CA ILE A 614 -14.96 -2.20 -35.09
C ILE A 614 -13.96 -3.29 -34.69
N SER A 615 -13.16 -2.99 -33.67
CA SER A 615 -12.19 -3.92 -33.10
C SER A 615 -12.33 -3.96 -31.59
N TYR A 616 -11.85 -5.02 -30.96
CA TYR A 616 -11.69 -5.08 -29.52
C TYR A 616 -10.22 -5.24 -29.13
N TYR A 617 -9.93 -4.80 -27.93
CA TYR A 617 -8.68 -4.94 -27.22
C TYR A 617 -8.98 -5.43 -25.80
N PHE A 618 -8.09 -6.20 -25.19
CA PHE A 618 -8.24 -6.57 -23.81
C PHE A 618 -6.91 -6.40 -23.06
N THR A 619 -7.01 -5.94 -21.82
CA THR A 619 -5.89 -5.88 -20.90
C THR A 619 -5.88 -7.13 -20.03
N ARG A 620 -4.70 -7.54 -19.64
CA ARG A 620 -4.49 -8.67 -18.73
C ARG A 620 -3.78 -8.19 -17.48
N LYS A 621 -4.14 -8.80 -16.37
CA LYS A 621 -3.33 -8.73 -15.16
C LYS A 621 -2.06 -9.54 -15.37
N ASP A 622 -0.92 -9.03 -14.91
CA ASP A 622 0.25 -9.89 -14.71
C ASP A 622 -0.05 -10.83 -13.52
N PRO A 623 -0.19 -12.15 -13.73
CA PRO A 623 -0.58 -13.06 -12.65
C PRO A 623 0.48 -13.16 -11.55
N VAL A 624 1.76 -12.88 -11.87
CA VAL A 624 2.83 -12.87 -10.87
C VAL A 624 2.73 -11.61 -10.02
N LEU A 625 2.56 -10.46 -10.64
CA LEU A 625 2.40 -9.19 -9.95
C LEU A 625 1.10 -9.19 -9.14
N THR A 626 -0.03 -9.57 -9.74
CA THR A 626 -1.33 -9.61 -9.05
C THR A 626 -1.28 -10.47 -7.79
N GLY A 627 -0.72 -11.69 -7.86
CA GLY A 627 -0.58 -12.57 -6.70
C GLY A 627 0.32 -12.03 -5.59
N LEU A 628 1.24 -11.11 -5.90
CA LEU A 628 2.08 -10.44 -4.90
C LEU A 628 1.39 -9.22 -4.27
N TYR A 629 0.50 -8.55 -5.01
CA TYR A 629 -0.09 -7.25 -4.64
C TYR A 629 -1.45 -7.34 -3.99
N GLU A 630 -2.33 -8.22 -4.44
CA GLU A 630 -3.63 -8.42 -3.79
C GLU A 630 -3.52 -8.55 -2.26
N PRO A 631 -2.47 -9.19 -1.73
CA PRO A 631 -2.24 -9.21 -0.30
C PRO A 631 -1.74 -7.90 0.31
N LEU A 632 -1.33 -6.90 -0.48
CA LEU A 632 -0.89 -5.60 0.04
C LEU A 632 -2.03 -4.57 0.11
N ASN A 633 -3.06 -4.77 -0.71
CA ASN A 633 -4.24 -3.88 -0.80
C ASN A 633 -5.33 -4.15 0.25
#